data_1c019030eb85d7d02e280aa9f17d4593
#
_entry.id   1c019030eb85d7d02e280aa9f17d4593
#
_cell.length_a   1.000
_cell.length_b   1.000
_cell.length_c   1.000
_cell.angle_alpha   90.00
_cell.angle_beta   90.00
_cell.angle_gamma   90.00
#
_symmetry.space_group_name_H-M   'P 1'
#
loop_
_entity.id
_entity.type
_entity.pdbx_description
1 polymer ?
#
loop_
_entity_poly.entity_id
_entity_poly.type
_entity_poly.pdbx_seq_one_letter_code
_entity_poly.pdbx_strand_id
1 'polypeptide(L)'
;MDNIILIIGIFLILAACIIVVTERLRSGRILDSIEKMLHMAMNGEFSVETFDEGRLSKLESELAAFLSSSSISAKNIENERDKIKSLISDISHQTKTPISNLILYSELLENGELSGVDRSNAEAIHAQAEKLRFLIDSLVKLSRLENGILALEPQETPLMSLLEDIVRQFGEKAEQKGLKLELNKTDAKAVIDAKWTHEALANIVDNAIKYTDNGSIKISVTPYEMFVRVDIKDTGIGISEEEHPKIFKRFYRGTEVKQKEGVGIGLHLAREIISEEGGYIKLSSTPGEGSTFSVFLPRK
;
A
#
# COMPACT_ATOMS: atom_id res chain seq x y z
N MET A 1 77.03 -20.00 31.76
CA MET A 1 75.73 -20.52 31.32
C MET A 1 74.59 -19.52 31.52
N ASP A 2 74.53 -18.81 32.61
CA ASP A 2 73.44 -17.92 32.97
C ASP A 2 73.20 -16.75 32.00
N ASN A 3 74.30 -16.13 31.47
CA ASN A 3 74.16 -15.05 30.49
C ASN A 3 73.59 -15.52 29.13
N ILE A 4 73.81 -16.76 28.71
CA ILE A 4 73.27 -17.30 27.47
C ILE A 4 71.76 -17.57 27.61
N ILE A 5 71.37 -18.08 28.79
CA ILE A 5 69.91 -18.31 29.09
C ILE A 5 69.18 -16.99 29.12
N LEU A 6 69.81 -15.96 29.73
CA LEU A 6 69.19 -14.60 29.77
C LEU A 6 69.05 -14.00 28.37
N ILE A 7 70.03 -14.13 27.48
CA ILE A 7 69.99 -13.63 26.09
C ILE A 7 68.89 -14.36 25.30
N ILE A 8 68.77 -15.67 25.44
CA ILE A 8 67.72 -16.49 24.79
C ILE A 8 66.34 -16.05 25.30
N GLY A 9 66.19 -15.81 26.64
CA GLY A 9 64.95 -15.34 27.20
C GLY A 9 64.50 -13.99 26.66
N ILE A 10 65.43 -13.05 26.56
CA ILE A 10 65.16 -11.70 26.00
C ILE A 10 64.77 -11.81 24.51
N PHE A 11 65.44 -12.67 23.73
CA PHE A 11 65.12 -12.89 22.33
C PHE A 11 63.71 -13.49 22.12
N LEU A 12 63.32 -14.46 22.97
CA LEU A 12 61.99 -15.06 22.92
C LEU A 12 60.91 -14.05 23.29
N ILE A 13 61.14 -13.18 24.28
CA ILE A 13 60.21 -12.12 24.64
C ILE A 13 60.06 -11.13 23.50
N LEU A 14 61.12 -10.69 22.88
CA LEU A 14 61.11 -9.81 21.73
C LEU A 14 60.36 -10.42 20.54
N ALA A 15 60.61 -11.68 20.24
CA ALA A 15 59.89 -12.42 19.20
C ALA A 15 58.37 -12.52 19.49
N ALA A 16 57.99 -12.81 20.74
CA ALA A 16 56.62 -12.86 21.17
C ALA A 16 55.95 -11.45 21.05
N CYS A 17 56.64 -10.39 21.45
CA CYS A 17 56.14 -9.03 21.28
C CYS A 17 55.93 -8.65 19.81
N ILE A 18 56.85 -9.02 18.93
CA ILE A 18 56.72 -8.78 17.50
C ILE A 18 55.52 -9.51 16.92
N ILE A 19 55.31 -10.79 17.30
CA ILE A 19 54.16 -11.58 16.86
C ILE A 19 52.82 -10.92 17.32
N VAL A 20 52.74 -10.54 18.60
CA VAL A 20 51.56 -9.89 19.13
C VAL A 20 51.25 -8.56 18.43
N VAL A 21 52.27 -7.75 18.18
CA VAL A 21 52.12 -6.46 17.48
C VAL A 21 51.68 -6.69 16.03
N THR A 22 52.27 -7.62 15.31
CA THR A 22 51.93 -7.93 13.92
C THR A 22 50.49 -8.51 13.81
N GLU A 23 50.08 -9.35 14.75
CA GLU A 23 48.68 -9.89 14.82
C GLU A 23 47.67 -8.76 15.14
N ARG A 24 47.99 -7.86 16.06
CA ARG A 24 47.10 -6.72 16.35
C ARG A 24 46.94 -5.79 15.15
N LEU A 25 48.03 -5.47 14.48
CA LEU A 25 48.02 -4.59 13.28
C LEU A 25 47.28 -5.29 12.11
N ARG A 26 47.34 -6.60 11.99
CA ARG A 26 46.60 -7.38 10.99
C ARG A 26 45.12 -7.38 11.28
N SER A 27 44.73 -7.69 12.52
CA SER A 27 43.33 -7.70 12.96
C SER A 27 42.68 -6.30 12.83
N GLY A 28 43.43 -5.22 13.18
CA GLY A 28 42.92 -3.85 13.00
C GLY A 28 42.60 -3.55 11.54
N ARG A 29 43.50 -3.90 10.62
CA ARG A 29 43.30 -3.65 9.17
C ARG A 29 42.09 -4.44 8.61
N ILE A 30 41.88 -5.68 9.08
CA ILE A 30 40.70 -6.48 8.67
C ILE A 30 39.41 -5.83 9.16
N LEU A 31 39.36 -5.38 10.41
CA LEU A 31 38.19 -4.70 10.96
C LEU A 31 37.86 -3.41 10.21
N ASP A 32 38.88 -2.57 9.94
CA ASP A 32 38.73 -1.34 9.18
C ASP A 32 38.20 -1.59 7.75
N SER A 33 38.67 -2.70 7.12
CA SER A 33 38.19 -3.10 5.78
C SER A 33 36.73 -3.53 5.81
N ILE A 34 36.35 -4.34 6.79
CA ILE A 34 34.95 -4.79 6.97
C ILE A 34 34.02 -3.59 7.26
N GLU A 35 34.43 -2.69 8.14
CA GLU A 35 33.67 -1.48 8.47
C GLU A 35 33.44 -0.61 7.22
N LYS A 36 34.50 -0.41 6.43
CA LYS A 36 34.42 0.33 5.17
C LYS A 36 33.48 -0.35 4.15
N MET A 37 33.54 -1.68 4.00
CA MET A 37 32.66 -2.43 3.12
C MET A 37 31.18 -2.29 3.55
N LEU A 38 30.90 -2.40 4.85
CA LEU A 38 29.57 -2.25 5.41
C LEU A 38 29.03 -0.82 5.17
N HIS A 39 29.85 0.20 5.43
CA HIS A 39 29.46 1.59 5.24
C HIS A 39 29.14 1.90 3.77
N MET A 40 29.95 1.41 2.83
CA MET A 40 29.69 1.56 1.39
C MET A 40 28.42 0.79 0.95
N ALA A 41 28.20 -0.41 1.51
CA ALA A 41 27.00 -1.18 1.22
C ALA A 41 25.72 -0.49 1.73
N MET A 42 25.76 0.11 2.94
CA MET A 42 24.64 0.87 3.50
C MET A 42 24.30 2.11 2.67
N ASN A 43 25.29 2.72 2.03
CA ASN A 43 25.09 3.90 1.17
C ASN A 43 24.74 3.53 -0.29
N GLY A 44 24.66 2.23 -0.63
CA GLY A 44 24.38 1.76 -2.00
C GLY A 44 25.54 1.95 -2.99
N GLU A 45 26.74 2.28 -2.50
CA GLU A 45 27.95 2.59 -3.30
C GLU A 45 28.94 1.41 -3.36
N PHE A 46 28.54 0.21 -2.90
CA PHE A 46 29.44 -0.93 -2.84
C PHE A 46 29.81 -1.45 -4.24
N SER A 47 31.13 -1.50 -4.53
CA SER A 47 31.70 -2.12 -5.72
C SER A 47 32.93 -2.95 -5.35
N VAL A 48 33.01 -4.18 -5.89
CA VAL A 48 34.14 -5.09 -5.66
C VAL A 48 35.44 -4.52 -6.25
N GLU A 49 35.38 -3.72 -7.30
CA GLU A 49 36.56 -3.10 -7.96
C GLU A 49 37.34 -2.14 -7.05
N THR A 50 36.73 -1.67 -5.96
CA THR A 50 37.39 -0.79 -4.99
C THR A 50 38.34 -1.51 -4.02
N PHE A 51 38.37 -2.85 -4.02
CA PHE A 51 39.15 -3.67 -3.10
C PHE A 51 40.19 -4.52 -3.85
N ASP A 52 41.43 -4.50 -3.38
CA ASP A 52 42.55 -5.27 -3.96
C ASP A 52 42.39 -6.75 -3.65
N GLU A 53 41.97 -7.57 -4.63
CA GLU A 53 41.71 -9.02 -4.50
C GLU A 53 42.92 -9.82 -4.00
N GLY A 54 44.15 -9.32 -4.17
CA GLY A 54 45.38 -10.02 -3.79
C GLY A 54 45.64 -10.09 -2.28
N ARG A 55 44.89 -9.38 -1.45
CA ARG A 55 45.14 -9.22 0.00
C ARG A 55 43.97 -9.52 0.90
N LEU A 56 42.79 -9.87 0.34
CA LEU A 56 41.59 -10.15 1.13
C LEU A 56 41.72 -11.51 1.85
N SER A 57 41.36 -11.54 3.12
CA SER A 57 41.16 -12.80 3.84
C SER A 57 39.95 -13.55 3.26
N LYS A 58 39.86 -14.85 3.49
CA LYS A 58 38.69 -15.64 3.03
C LYS A 58 37.36 -15.02 3.49
N LEU A 59 37.31 -14.53 4.73
CA LEU A 59 36.11 -13.89 5.29
C LEU A 59 35.75 -12.59 4.57
N GLU A 60 36.75 -11.75 4.27
CA GLU A 60 36.57 -10.50 3.51
C GLU A 60 36.04 -10.80 2.10
N SER A 61 36.61 -11.81 1.44
CA SER A 61 36.16 -12.25 0.11
C SER A 61 34.72 -12.77 0.13
N GLU A 62 34.34 -13.58 1.13
CA GLU A 62 32.98 -14.09 1.29
C GLU A 62 31.99 -12.94 1.59
N LEU A 63 32.38 -11.97 2.42
CA LEU A 63 31.57 -10.80 2.73
C LEU A 63 31.40 -9.90 1.50
N ALA A 64 32.46 -9.64 0.76
CA ALA A 64 32.42 -8.85 -0.47
C ALA A 64 31.50 -9.49 -1.52
N ALA A 65 31.58 -10.82 -1.70
CA ALA A 65 30.71 -11.56 -2.60
C ALA A 65 29.23 -11.46 -2.18
N PHE A 66 28.94 -11.59 -0.87
CA PHE A 66 27.61 -11.46 -0.33
C PHE A 66 27.04 -10.06 -0.54
N LEU A 67 27.78 -9.00 -0.20
CA LEU A 67 27.36 -7.61 -0.36
C LEU A 67 27.16 -7.25 -1.83
N SER A 68 28.04 -7.71 -2.73
CA SER A 68 27.88 -7.54 -4.18
C SER A 68 26.61 -8.22 -4.69
N SER A 69 26.36 -9.47 -4.33
CA SER A 69 25.14 -10.20 -4.69
C SER A 69 23.89 -9.49 -4.16
N SER A 70 23.92 -8.99 -2.92
CA SER A 70 22.83 -8.24 -2.32
C SER A 70 22.57 -6.93 -3.04
N SER A 71 23.61 -6.18 -3.38
CA SER A 71 23.52 -4.92 -4.14
C SER A 71 22.95 -5.14 -5.55
N ILE A 72 23.42 -6.18 -6.26
CA ILE A 72 22.89 -6.55 -7.58
C ILE A 72 21.40 -6.95 -7.45
N SER A 73 21.04 -7.71 -6.43
CA SER A 73 19.64 -8.12 -6.20
C SER A 73 18.74 -6.91 -5.91
N ALA A 74 19.20 -5.98 -5.08
CA ALA A 74 18.47 -4.74 -4.78
C ALA A 74 18.24 -3.91 -6.06
N LYS A 75 19.27 -3.74 -6.88
CA LYS A 75 19.18 -3.02 -8.15
C LYS A 75 18.27 -3.72 -9.17
N ASN A 76 18.27 -5.05 -9.20
CA ASN A 76 17.35 -5.81 -10.06
C ASN A 76 15.90 -5.62 -9.63
N ILE A 77 15.61 -5.64 -8.32
CA ILE A 77 14.28 -5.38 -7.78
C ILE A 77 13.80 -3.97 -8.16
N GLU A 78 14.68 -2.97 -8.03
CA GLU A 78 14.37 -1.59 -8.43
C GLU A 78 14.09 -1.47 -9.93
N ASN A 79 14.90 -2.08 -10.78
CA ASN A 79 14.68 -2.12 -12.23
C ASN A 79 13.36 -2.82 -12.60
N GLU A 80 13.02 -3.95 -11.97
CA GLU A 80 11.75 -4.64 -12.19
C GLU A 80 10.56 -3.78 -11.73
N ARG A 81 10.69 -3.09 -10.61
CA ARG A 81 9.69 -2.14 -10.12
C ARG A 81 9.45 -1.00 -11.12
N ASP A 82 10.51 -0.41 -11.68
CA ASP A 82 10.40 0.66 -12.68
C ASP A 82 9.78 0.16 -14.00
N LYS A 83 10.09 -1.06 -14.43
CA LYS A 83 9.43 -1.69 -15.59
C LYS A 83 7.93 -1.89 -15.34
N ILE A 84 7.55 -2.40 -14.17
CA ILE A 84 6.15 -2.57 -13.78
C ILE A 84 5.43 -1.22 -13.76
N LYS A 85 6.08 -0.17 -13.22
CA LYS A 85 5.56 1.21 -13.21
C LYS A 85 5.26 1.74 -14.60
N SER A 86 6.21 1.58 -15.54
CA SER A 86 6.03 1.97 -16.93
C SER A 86 4.89 1.20 -17.59
N LEU A 87 4.88 -0.13 -17.45
CA LEU A 87 3.84 -1.00 -18.01
C LEU A 87 2.43 -0.62 -17.51
N ILE A 88 2.27 -0.36 -16.21
CA ILE A 88 1.00 0.05 -15.62
C ILE A 88 0.56 1.41 -16.18
N SER A 89 1.50 2.35 -16.33
CA SER A 89 1.22 3.65 -16.92
C SER A 89 0.75 3.52 -18.37
N ASP A 90 1.43 2.69 -19.16
CA ASP A 90 1.11 2.45 -20.57
C ASP A 90 -0.26 1.78 -20.71
N ILE A 91 -0.54 0.74 -19.93
CA ILE A 91 -1.85 0.07 -19.90
C ILE A 91 -2.94 1.08 -19.54
N SER A 92 -2.72 1.91 -18.50
CA SER A 92 -3.69 2.93 -18.08
C SER A 92 -4.02 3.89 -19.22
N HIS A 93 -3.00 4.42 -19.89
CA HIS A 93 -3.20 5.37 -20.99
C HIS A 93 -3.82 4.73 -22.22
N GLN A 94 -3.33 3.54 -22.63
CA GLN A 94 -3.80 2.87 -23.84
C GLN A 94 -5.20 2.26 -23.72
N THR A 95 -5.65 1.93 -22.52
CA THR A 95 -7.01 1.40 -22.28
C THR A 95 -8.04 2.50 -22.03
N LYS A 96 -7.64 3.61 -21.43
CA LYS A 96 -8.54 4.73 -21.14
C LYS A 96 -9.17 5.32 -22.41
N THR A 97 -8.40 5.47 -23.48
CA THR A 97 -8.88 6.08 -24.74
C THR A 97 -9.98 5.24 -25.43
N PRO A 98 -9.80 3.94 -25.72
CA PRO A 98 -10.86 3.14 -26.35
C PRO A 98 -12.10 3.02 -25.47
N ILE A 99 -11.96 2.94 -24.15
CA ILE A 99 -13.09 2.90 -23.22
C ILE A 99 -13.85 4.22 -23.24
N SER A 100 -13.17 5.37 -23.20
CA SER A 100 -13.82 6.70 -23.31
C SER A 100 -14.56 6.85 -24.63
N ASN A 101 -14.04 6.30 -25.73
CA ASN A 101 -14.72 6.28 -27.01
C ASN A 101 -15.96 5.39 -27.00
N LEU A 102 -15.91 4.22 -26.36
CA LEU A 102 -17.08 3.34 -26.20
C LEU A 102 -18.18 4.01 -25.39
N ILE A 103 -17.83 4.69 -24.31
CA ILE A 103 -18.78 5.47 -23.50
C ILE A 103 -19.40 6.57 -24.33
N LEU A 104 -18.59 7.37 -25.01
CA LEU A 104 -19.07 8.46 -25.87
C LEU A 104 -20.01 7.97 -26.97
N TYR A 105 -19.65 6.87 -27.66
CA TYR A 105 -20.51 6.33 -28.70
C TYR A 105 -21.81 5.73 -28.15
N SER A 106 -21.79 5.11 -26.99
CA SER A 106 -23.02 4.63 -26.34
C SER A 106 -23.93 5.79 -25.91
N GLU A 107 -23.37 6.89 -25.36
CA GLU A 107 -24.14 8.11 -25.06
C GLU A 107 -24.75 8.76 -26.31
N LEU A 108 -24.00 8.80 -27.42
CA LEU A 108 -24.53 9.32 -28.68
C LEU A 108 -25.66 8.44 -29.24
N LEU A 109 -25.57 7.13 -29.08
CA LEU A 109 -26.64 6.21 -29.46
C LEU A 109 -27.87 6.37 -28.57
N GLU A 110 -27.71 6.50 -27.25
CA GLU A 110 -28.81 6.69 -26.30
C GLU A 110 -29.60 7.98 -26.57
N ASN A 111 -28.92 9.05 -27.00
CA ASN A 111 -29.52 10.36 -27.32
C ASN A 111 -30.14 10.42 -28.73
N GLY A 112 -29.99 9.36 -29.53
CA GLY A 112 -30.59 9.25 -30.88
C GLY A 112 -32.01 8.72 -30.88
N GLU A 113 -32.65 8.71 -32.06
CA GLU A 113 -33.97 8.11 -32.27
C GLU A 113 -33.83 6.58 -32.43
N LEU A 114 -33.62 5.86 -31.32
CA LEU A 114 -33.48 4.42 -31.32
C LEU A 114 -34.81 3.71 -31.03
N SER A 115 -34.95 2.52 -31.59
CA SER A 115 -36.01 1.57 -31.17
C SER A 115 -35.80 1.16 -29.70
N GLY A 116 -36.84 0.69 -29.03
CA GLY A 116 -36.75 0.27 -27.63
C GLY A 116 -35.66 -0.80 -27.38
N VAL A 117 -35.44 -1.71 -28.32
CA VAL A 117 -34.41 -2.75 -28.22
C VAL A 117 -33.03 -2.17 -28.42
N ASP A 118 -32.84 -1.27 -29.39
CA ASP A 118 -31.54 -0.66 -29.67
C ASP A 118 -31.12 0.29 -28.53
N ARG A 119 -32.08 1.01 -27.94
CA ARG A 119 -31.82 1.82 -26.74
C ARG A 119 -31.36 0.96 -25.57
N SER A 120 -32.03 -0.16 -25.28
CA SER A 120 -31.63 -1.09 -24.22
C SER A 120 -30.23 -1.67 -24.47
N ASN A 121 -29.87 -1.95 -25.73
CA ASN A 121 -28.53 -2.40 -26.09
C ASN A 121 -27.48 -1.30 -25.88
N ALA A 122 -27.78 -0.05 -26.24
CA ALA A 122 -26.87 1.09 -26.02
C ALA A 122 -26.63 1.32 -24.52
N GLU A 123 -27.69 1.32 -23.70
CA GLU A 123 -27.60 1.40 -22.23
C GLU A 123 -26.74 0.26 -21.64
N ALA A 124 -26.92 -0.98 -22.15
CA ALA A 124 -26.10 -2.10 -21.72
C ALA A 124 -24.62 -1.95 -22.09
N ILE A 125 -24.32 -1.44 -23.28
CA ILE A 125 -22.94 -1.16 -23.73
C ILE A 125 -22.33 -0.08 -22.83
N HIS A 126 -23.06 1.00 -22.59
CA HIS A 126 -22.63 2.10 -21.70
C HIS A 126 -22.27 1.57 -20.32
N ALA A 127 -23.18 0.82 -19.69
CA ALA A 127 -22.95 0.24 -18.36
C ALA A 127 -21.73 -0.69 -18.30
N GLN A 128 -21.48 -1.49 -19.37
CA GLN A 128 -20.30 -2.36 -19.42
C GLN A 128 -19.01 -1.56 -19.65
N ALA A 129 -19.03 -0.49 -20.46
CA ALA A 129 -17.89 0.36 -20.68
C ALA A 129 -17.50 1.13 -19.40
N GLU A 130 -18.47 1.67 -18.66
CA GLU A 130 -18.26 2.29 -17.35
C GLU A 130 -17.66 1.31 -16.32
N LYS A 131 -18.21 0.09 -16.29
CA LYS A 131 -17.68 -0.96 -15.44
C LYS A 131 -16.23 -1.33 -15.78
N LEU A 132 -15.89 -1.40 -17.07
CA LEU A 132 -14.52 -1.67 -17.52
C LEU A 132 -13.57 -0.53 -17.18
N ARG A 133 -14.00 0.72 -17.33
CA ARG A 133 -13.25 1.92 -16.91
C ARG A 133 -12.93 1.84 -15.41
N PHE A 134 -13.93 1.60 -14.58
CA PHE A 134 -13.76 1.47 -13.13
C PHE A 134 -12.78 0.34 -12.76
N LEU A 135 -12.87 -0.81 -13.45
CA LEU A 135 -11.98 -1.95 -13.24
C LEU A 135 -10.52 -1.58 -13.50
N ILE A 136 -10.25 -0.95 -14.63
CA ILE A 136 -8.89 -0.60 -15.05
C ILE A 136 -8.33 0.48 -14.12
N ASP A 137 -9.10 1.53 -13.81
CA ASP A 137 -8.67 2.59 -12.89
C ASP A 137 -8.34 2.02 -11.49
N SER A 138 -9.18 1.11 -10.99
CA SER A 138 -8.95 0.45 -9.70
C SER A 138 -7.73 -0.46 -9.72
N LEU A 139 -7.52 -1.22 -10.81
CA LEU A 139 -6.36 -2.11 -10.97
C LEU A 139 -5.05 -1.31 -11.05
N VAL A 140 -5.06 -0.20 -11.77
CA VAL A 140 -3.90 0.71 -11.89
C VAL A 140 -3.56 1.33 -10.52
N LYS A 141 -4.56 1.83 -9.80
CA LYS A 141 -4.38 2.38 -8.43
C LYS A 141 -3.77 1.33 -7.50
N LEU A 142 -4.37 0.14 -7.48
CA LEU A 142 -3.92 -0.98 -6.65
C LEU A 142 -2.49 -1.41 -6.99
N SER A 143 -2.20 -1.58 -8.28
CA SER A 143 -0.86 -1.99 -8.70
C SER A 143 0.21 -0.95 -8.36
N ARG A 144 -0.10 0.35 -8.46
CA ARG A 144 0.82 1.42 -8.02
C ARG A 144 1.06 1.37 -6.51
N LEU A 145 0.02 1.11 -5.73
CA LEU A 145 0.11 1.00 -4.28
C LEU A 145 0.98 -0.19 -3.86
N GLU A 146 0.65 -1.41 -4.35
CA GLU A 146 1.35 -2.64 -4.00
C GLU A 146 2.83 -2.68 -4.40
N ASN A 147 3.16 -2.04 -5.50
CA ASN A 147 4.55 -1.94 -5.93
C ASN A 147 5.30 -0.77 -5.26
N GLY A 148 4.68 -0.08 -4.29
CA GLY A 148 5.25 1.09 -3.61
C GLY A 148 5.63 2.20 -4.58
N ILE A 149 4.95 2.25 -5.75
CA ILE A 149 5.12 3.29 -6.77
C ILE A 149 4.38 4.56 -6.34
N LEU A 150 3.37 4.37 -5.50
CA LEU A 150 2.61 5.43 -4.92
C LEU A 150 3.31 5.88 -3.63
N ALA A 151 3.97 7.02 -3.67
CA ALA A 151 4.45 7.66 -2.47
C ALA A 151 3.26 8.38 -1.81
N LEU A 152 2.85 7.90 -0.63
CA LEU A 152 1.91 8.63 0.22
C LEU A 152 2.64 9.81 0.87
N GLU A 153 1.97 10.93 1.00
CA GLU A 153 2.46 12.14 1.67
C GLU A 153 1.63 12.43 2.93
N PRO A 154 1.81 11.68 4.04
CA PRO A 154 1.03 11.85 5.24
C PRO A 154 1.29 13.22 5.87
N GLN A 155 0.22 13.96 6.17
CA GLN A 155 0.25 15.25 6.83
C GLN A 155 -0.83 15.31 7.92
N GLU A 156 -0.61 16.14 8.94
CA GLU A 156 -1.63 16.38 9.95
C GLU A 156 -2.87 17.03 9.30
N THR A 157 -3.93 16.25 9.16
CA THR A 157 -5.14 16.62 8.43
C THR A 157 -6.36 16.64 9.35
N PRO A 158 -7.15 17.74 9.39
CA PRO A 158 -8.43 17.77 10.08
C PRO A 158 -9.43 16.82 9.39
N LEU A 159 -10.02 15.89 10.16
CA LEU A 159 -10.92 14.88 9.57
C LEU A 159 -12.29 15.45 9.19
N MET A 160 -12.73 16.53 9.82
CA MET A 160 -14.06 17.09 9.56
C MET A 160 -14.26 17.49 8.10
N SER A 161 -13.32 18.24 7.52
CA SER A 161 -13.40 18.69 6.14
C SER A 161 -13.40 17.53 5.14
N LEU A 162 -12.55 16.52 5.37
CA LEU A 162 -12.47 15.31 4.55
C LEU A 162 -13.78 14.52 4.58
N LEU A 163 -14.38 14.38 5.78
CA LEU A 163 -15.65 13.66 5.94
C LEU A 163 -16.84 14.43 5.38
N GLU A 164 -16.83 15.77 5.48
CA GLU A 164 -17.84 16.62 4.85
C GLU A 164 -17.81 16.51 3.32
N ASP A 165 -16.61 16.43 2.72
CA ASP A 165 -16.46 16.21 1.28
C ASP A 165 -17.06 14.87 0.85
N ILE A 166 -16.83 13.81 1.61
CA ILE A 166 -17.44 12.48 1.38
C ILE A 166 -18.97 12.56 1.48
N VAL A 167 -19.49 13.19 2.53
CA VAL A 167 -20.95 13.33 2.70
C VAL A 167 -21.55 14.14 1.54
N ARG A 168 -20.89 15.18 1.07
CA ARG A 168 -21.33 15.96 -0.10
C ARG A 168 -21.32 15.12 -1.38
N GLN A 169 -20.27 14.33 -1.59
CA GLN A 169 -20.14 13.46 -2.77
C GLN A 169 -21.25 12.41 -2.84
N PHE A 170 -21.61 11.82 -1.71
CA PHE A 170 -22.55 10.70 -1.66
C PHE A 170 -23.96 11.08 -1.22
N GLY A 171 -24.19 12.33 -0.82
CA GLY A 171 -25.46 12.81 -0.28
C GLY A 171 -26.62 12.60 -1.25
N GLU A 172 -26.48 13.03 -2.50
CA GLU A 172 -27.50 12.85 -3.53
C GLU A 172 -27.82 11.36 -3.79
N LYS A 173 -26.80 10.51 -3.88
CA LYS A 173 -26.96 9.07 -4.07
C LYS A 173 -27.69 8.41 -2.91
N ALA A 174 -27.42 8.85 -1.68
CA ALA A 174 -28.13 8.35 -0.50
C ALA A 174 -29.60 8.83 -0.50
N GLU A 175 -29.84 10.09 -0.81
CA GLU A 175 -31.20 10.68 -0.87
C GLU A 175 -32.06 10.02 -1.95
N GLN A 176 -31.52 9.76 -3.15
CA GLN A 176 -32.21 9.03 -4.22
C GLN A 176 -32.64 7.62 -3.80
N LYS A 177 -31.90 6.99 -2.87
CA LYS A 177 -32.29 5.72 -2.26
C LYS A 177 -33.17 5.85 -1.03
N GLY A 178 -33.51 7.07 -0.60
CA GLY A 178 -34.25 7.32 0.64
C GLY A 178 -33.47 7.02 1.92
N LEU A 179 -32.13 7.01 1.84
CA LEU A 179 -31.27 6.74 2.98
C LEU A 179 -30.84 8.03 3.67
N LYS A 180 -30.73 7.99 4.99
CA LYS A 180 -30.22 9.09 5.79
C LYS A 180 -28.71 8.95 5.98
N LEU A 181 -27.94 9.89 5.45
CA LEU A 181 -26.47 9.95 5.64
C LEU A 181 -26.16 11.01 6.70
N GLU A 182 -25.63 10.55 7.84
CA GLU A 182 -25.36 11.41 9.01
C GLU A 182 -23.86 11.47 9.31
N LEU A 183 -23.36 12.67 9.60
CA LEU A 183 -21.99 12.91 10.06
C LEU A 183 -22.01 13.60 11.42
N ASN A 184 -21.36 12.98 12.41
CA ASN A 184 -21.12 13.58 13.70
C ASN A 184 -19.97 14.59 13.61
N LYS A 185 -20.14 15.77 14.24
CA LYS A 185 -19.09 16.78 14.31
C LYS A 185 -17.85 16.25 15.05
N THR A 186 -16.67 16.61 14.58
CA THR A 186 -15.38 16.26 15.17
C THR A 186 -14.36 17.37 14.95
N ASP A 187 -13.44 17.55 15.88
CA ASP A 187 -12.23 18.37 15.77
C ASP A 187 -10.95 17.50 15.67
N ALA A 188 -11.13 16.19 15.56
CA ALA A 188 -10.03 15.24 15.49
C ALA A 188 -9.20 15.44 14.21
N LYS A 189 -7.89 15.23 14.36
CA LYS A 189 -6.90 15.24 13.28
C LYS A 189 -6.18 13.89 13.23
N ALA A 190 -5.72 13.51 12.04
CA ALA A 190 -4.92 12.32 11.80
C ALA A 190 -3.72 12.67 10.90
N VAL A 191 -2.66 11.87 10.96
CA VAL A 191 -1.49 11.99 10.08
C VAL A 191 -1.71 11.05 8.89
N ILE A 192 -2.22 11.61 7.79
CA ILE A 192 -2.74 10.87 6.63
C ILE A 192 -2.44 11.61 5.33
N ASP A 193 -2.45 10.90 4.22
CA ASP A 193 -2.61 11.50 2.90
C ASP A 193 -4.10 11.74 2.63
N ALA A 194 -4.53 13.00 2.69
CA ALA A 194 -5.95 13.37 2.59
C ALA A 194 -6.63 12.81 1.34
N LYS A 195 -5.93 12.77 0.21
CA LYS A 195 -6.47 12.27 -1.07
C LYS A 195 -6.72 10.77 -1.03
N TRP A 196 -5.76 10.00 -0.52
CA TRP A 196 -5.88 8.55 -0.49
C TRP A 196 -6.77 8.05 0.63
N THR A 197 -6.73 8.69 1.82
CA THR A 197 -7.70 8.41 2.89
C THR A 197 -9.12 8.73 2.44
N HIS A 198 -9.35 9.84 1.69
CA HIS A 198 -10.64 10.13 1.09
C HIS A 198 -11.12 8.99 0.17
N GLU A 199 -10.26 8.50 -0.72
CA GLU A 199 -10.57 7.36 -1.61
C GLU A 199 -10.95 6.10 -0.81
N ALA A 200 -10.19 5.79 0.26
CA ALA A 200 -10.45 4.63 1.11
C ALA A 200 -11.82 4.73 1.82
N LEU A 201 -12.08 5.87 2.47
CA LEU A 201 -13.35 6.09 3.17
C LEU A 201 -14.54 6.17 2.20
N ALA A 202 -14.35 6.79 1.03
CA ALA A 202 -15.36 6.86 -0.03
C ALA A 202 -15.78 5.46 -0.51
N ASN A 203 -14.83 4.53 -0.69
CA ASN A 203 -15.13 3.14 -1.03
C ASN A 203 -15.97 2.43 0.04
N ILE A 204 -15.74 2.72 1.32
CA ILE A 204 -16.52 2.14 2.42
C ILE A 204 -17.93 2.75 2.48
N VAL A 205 -18.05 4.08 2.32
CA VAL A 205 -19.34 4.78 2.30
C VAL A 205 -20.18 4.35 1.10
N ASP A 206 -19.56 4.23 -0.09
CA ASP A 206 -20.26 3.72 -1.28
C ASP A 206 -20.83 2.31 -1.06
N ASN A 207 -20.07 1.43 -0.43
CA ASN A 207 -20.56 0.10 -0.06
C ASN A 207 -21.69 0.18 0.97
N ALA A 208 -21.61 1.03 1.98
CA ALA A 208 -22.67 1.23 2.97
C ALA A 208 -23.98 1.65 2.28
N ILE A 209 -23.95 2.63 1.37
CA ILE A 209 -25.12 3.07 0.60
C ILE A 209 -25.63 1.95 -0.30
N LYS A 210 -24.75 1.23 -0.96
CA LYS A 210 -25.09 0.17 -1.90
C LYS A 210 -25.84 -0.98 -1.24
N TYR A 211 -25.38 -1.40 -0.07
CA TYR A 211 -25.91 -2.57 0.64
C TYR A 211 -26.96 -2.25 1.70
N THR A 212 -27.35 -0.98 1.85
CA THR A 212 -28.48 -0.54 2.64
C THR A 212 -29.65 -0.22 1.70
N ASP A 213 -30.75 -0.93 1.83
CA ASP A 213 -31.94 -0.67 1.02
C ASP A 213 -32.89 0.34 1.71
N ASN A 214 -32.98 0.30 3.06
CA ASN A 214 -33.75 1.26 3.86
C ASN A 214 -33.01 1.54 5.18
N GLY A 215 -33.08 2.77 5.68
CA GLY A 215 -32.50 3.15 6.96
C GLY A 215 -31.47 4.24 6.87
N SER A 216 -30.29 4.07 7.48
CA SER A 216 -29.30 5.13 7.60
C SER A 216 -27.86 4.67 7.55
N ILE A 217 -26.99 5.58 7.14
CA ILE A 217 -25.54 5.47 7.28
C ILE A 217 -25.08 6.56 8.22
N LYS A 218 -24.31 6.20 9.25
CA LYS A 218 -23.80 7.13 10.24
C LYS A 218 -22.27 7.11 10.28
N ILE A 219 -21.66 8.28 10.13
CA ILE A 219 -20.21 8.48 10.23
C ILE A 219 -19.93 9.16 11.57
N SER A 220 -19.04 8.58 12.37
CA SER A 220 -18.61 9.13 13.65
C SER A 220 -17.13 8.94 13.88
N VAL A 221 -16.53 9.85 14.65
CA VAL A 221 -15.09 9.87 14.90
C VAL A 221 -14.84 9.79 16.40
N THR A 222 -13.92 8.92 16.81
CA THR A 222 -13.50 8.76 18.21
C THR A 222 -11.98 8.87 18.27
N PRO A 223 -11.43 9.91 18.92
CA PRO A 223 -9.99 10.02 19.11
C PRO A 223 -9.51 9.11 20.23
N TYR A 224 -8.37 8.44 19.99
CA TYR A 224 -7.57 7.70 20.97
C TYR A 224 -6.17 8.31 21.06
N GLU A 225 -5.32 7.77 21.91
CA GLU A 225 -3.97 8.30 22.13
C GLU A 225 -3.10 8.18 20.86
N MET A 226 -3.05 7.01 20.22
CA MET A 226 -2.22 6.74 19.05
C MET A 226 -2.97 6.75 17.73
N PHE A 227 -4.29 6.60 17.75
CA PHE A 227 -5.13 6.50 16.56
C PHE A 227 -6.36 7.39 16.69
N VAL A 228 -6.92 7.75 15.54
CA VAL A 228 -8.29 8.25 15.44
C VAL A 228 -9.12 7.19 14.74
N ARG A 229 -10.23 6.78 15.34
CA ARG A 229 -11.15 5.81 14.76
C ARG A 229 -12.29 6.54 14.06
N VAL A 230 -12.48 6.24 12.78
CA VAL A 230 -13.64 6.65 11.99
C VAL A 230 -14.54 5.44 11.84
N ASP A 231 -15.74 5.50 12.41
CA ASP A 231 -16.75 4.46 12.28
C ASP A 231 -17.75 4.84 11.19
N ILE A 232 -17.92 3.97 10.20
CA ILE A 232 -18.95 4.05 9.18
C ILE A 232 -19.91 2.91 9.46
N LYS A 233 -21.08 3.26 10.03
CA LYS A 233 -22.13 2.30 10.42
C LYS A 233 -23.29 2.39 9.46
N ASP A 234 -23.68 1.28 8.88
CA ASP A 234 -24.89 1.10 8.07
C ASP A 234 -25.93 0.22 8.77
N THR A 235 -27.18 0.33 8.33
CA THR A 235 -28.29 -0.51 8.75
C THR A 235 -28.71 -1.47 7.62
N GLY A 236 -27.75 -1.91 6.82
CA GLY A 236 -27.97 -2.73 5.64
C GLY A 236 -28.14 -4.23 5.95
N ILE A 237 -27.89 -5.03 4.92
CA ILE A 237 -28.07 -6.50 4.99
C ILE A 237 -27.14 -7.20 5.99
N GLY A 238 -26.05 -6.54 6.42
CA GLY A 238 -25.00 -7.16 7.23
C GLY A 238 -24.15 -8.15 6.44
N ILE A 239 -23.20 -8.78 7.14
CA ILE A 239 -22.19 -9.68 6.56
C ILE A 239 -22.05 -10.87 7.50
N SER A 240 -22.07 -12.08 6.98
CA SER A 240 -21.88 -13.28 7.79
C SER A 240 -20.43 -13.38 8.31
N GLU A 241 -20.24 -13.97 9.49
CA GLU A 241 -18.94 -14.11 10.13
C GLU A 241 -17.92 -14.84 9.23
N GLU A 242 -18.38 -15.83 8.47
CA GLU A 242 -17.55 -16.57 7.51
C GLU A 242 -17.03 -15.71 6.35
N GLU A 243 -17.70 -14.60 6.04
CA GLU A 243 -17.32 -13.67 4.98
C GLU A 243 -16.41 -12.54 5.45
N HIS A 244 -16.35 -12.23 6.76
CA HIS A 244 -15.53 -11.14 7.30
C HIS A 244 -14.08 -11.14 6.80
N PRO A 245 -13.32 -12.26 6.80
CA PRO A 245 -11.95 -12.27 6.27
C PRO A 245 -11.89 -12.24 4.74
N LYS A 246 -13.01 -12.52 4.05
CA LYS A 246 -13.06 -12.67 2.59
C LYS A 246 -13.40 -11.35 1.89
N ILE A 247 -14.21 -10.47 2.52
CA ILE A 247 -14.67 -9.21 1.89
C ILE A 247 -13.54 -8.25 1.53
N PHE A 248 -12.38 -8.39 2.15
CA PHE A 248 -11.17 -7.63 1.83
C PHE A 248 -10.28 -8.29 0.76
N LYS A 249 -10.68 -9.47 0.21
CA LYS A 249 -9.95 -10.09 -0.90
C LYS A 249 -10.34 -9.43 -2.23
N ARG A 250 -9.39 -9.36 -3.16
CA ARG A 250 -9.63 -8.87 -4.53
C ARG A 250 -10.71 -9.67 -5.22
N PHE A 251 -11.60 -9.00 -5.91
CA PHE A 251 -12.70 -9.59 -6.69
C PHE A 251 -13.69 -10.43 -5.88
N TYR A 252 -13.59 -10.37 -4.54
CA TYR A 252 -14.54 -11.10 -3.70
C TYR A 252 -15.86 -10.35 -3.62
N ARG A 253 -16.95 -11.11 -3.74
CA ARG A 253 -18.33 -10.66 -3.59
C ARG A 253 -19.11 -11.72 -2.83
N GLY A 254 -19.78 -11.29 -1.78
CA GLY A 254 -20.63 -12.17 -0.99
C GLY A 254 -21.69 -12.89 -1.83
N THR A 255 -22.08 -14.06 -1.40
CA THR A 255 -22.99 -14.95 -2.17
C THR A 255 -24.35 -14.31 -2.39
N GLU A 256 -24.86 -13.58 -1.40
CA GLU A 256 -26.18 -12.94 -1.43
C GLU A 256 -26.23 -11.66 -2.29
N VAL A 257 -25.07 -11.07 -2.57
CA VAL A 257 -24.97 -9.76 -3.27
C VAL A 257 -24.41 -9.85 -4.69
N LYS A 258 -24.34 -11.05 -5.25
CA LYS A 258 -23.80 -11.25 -6.63
C LYS A 258 -24.55 -10.47 -7.70
N GLN A 259 -25.83 -10.16 -7.47
CA GLN A 259 -26.67 -9.41 -8.41
C GLN A 259 -26.55 -7.88 -8.26
N LYS A 260 -26.08 -7.35 -7.12
CA LYS A 260 -25.86 -5.91 -6.94
C LYS A 260 -24.60 -5.49 -7.71
N GLU A 261 -24.58 -4.33 -8.32
CA GLU A 261 -23.43 -3.81 -9.09
C GLU A 261 -22.12 -3.81 -8.28
N GLY A 262 -20.98 -3.95 -8.95
CA GLY A 262 -19.65 -3.80 -8.35
C GLY A 262 -18.70 -4.93 -8.72
N VAL A 263 -17.42 -4.66 -8.50
CA VAL A 263 -16.31 -5.48 -8.97
C VAL A 263 -15.60 -6.23 -7.85
N GLY A 264 -15.80 -5.82 -6.59
CA GLY A 264 -15.14 -6.43 -5.43
C GLY A 264 -13.68 -5.97 -5.23
N ILE A 265 -13.34 -4.75 -5.66
CA ILE A 265 -12.00 -4.18 -5.47
C ILE A 265 -11.99 -3.09 -4.38
N GLY A 266 -13.08 -2.36 -4.19
CA GLY A 266 -13.11 -1.15 -3.35
C GLY A 266 -12.67 -1.37 -1.90
N LEU A 267 -13.16 -2.40 -1.21
CA LEU A 267 -12.76 -2.71 0.17
C LEU A 267 -11.31 -3.20 0.27
N HIS A 268 -10.82 -3.92 -0.73
CA HIS A 268 -9.42 -4.30 -0.79
C HIS A 268 -8.53 -3.07 -0.94
N LEU A 269 -8.84 -2.20 -1.89
CA LEU A 269 -8.11 -0.93 -2.09
C LEU A 269 -8.14 -0.06 -0.83
N ALA A 270 -9.31 0.07 -0.17
CA ALA A 270 -9.42 0.81 1.08
C ALA A 270 -8.49 0.24 2.16
N ARG A 271 -8.43 -1.09 2.32
CA ARG A 271 -7.56 -1.73 3.30
C ARG A 271 -6.07 -1.51 2.99
N GLU A 272 -5.67 -1.63 1.72
CA GLU A 272 -4.27 -1.41 1.32
C GLU A 272 -3.85 0.05 1.57
N ILE A 273 -4.68 1.03 1.20
CA ILE A 273 -4.39 2.45 1.46
C ILE A 273 -4.20 2.71 2.96
N ILE A 274 -5.16 2.28 3.78
CA ILE A 274 -5.11 2.50 5.23
C ILE A 274 -3.92 1.79 5.87
N SER A 275 -3.57 0.60 5.38
CA SER A 275 -2.40 -0.16 5.84
C SER A 275 -1.08 0.54 5.51
N GLU A 276 -0.95 1.09 4.31
CA GLU A 276 0.24 1.87 3.87
C GLU A 276 0.39 3.19 4.67
N GLU A 277 -0.72 3.75 5.16
CA GLU A 277 -0.70 4.89 6.09
C GLU A 277 -0.35 4.50 7.54
N GLY A 278 -0.12 3.22 7.83
CA GLY A 278 0.15 2.71 9.18
C GLY A 278 -1.12 2.53 10.03
N GLY A 279 -2.30 2.58 9.39
CA GLY A 279 -3.60 2.33 10.01
C GLY A 279 -4.10 0.90 9.82
N TYR A 280 -5.34 0.65 10.18
CA TYR A 280 -6.03 -0.63 9.94
C TYR A 280 -7.55 -0.49 9.96
N ILE A 281 -8.26 -1.47 9.40
CA ILE A 281 -9.72 -1.53 9.36
C ILE A 281 -10.22 -2.73 10.16
N LYS A 282 -11.22 -2.51 11.02
CA LYS A 282 -11.99 -3.56 11.70
C LYS A 282 -13.43 -3.58 11.19
N LEU A 283 -14.01 -4.76 11.13
CA LEU A 283 -15.42 -4.98 10.81
C LEU A 283 -16.15 -5.58 12.01
N SER A 284 -17.32 -5.04 12.29
CA SER A 284 -18.33 -5.64 13.16
C SER A 284 -19.64 -5.67 12.39
N SER A 285 -20.22 -6.85 12.17
CA SER A 285 -21.42 -6.98 11.35
C SER A 285 -22.22 -8.21 11.77
N THR A 286 -23.54 -8.08 11.69
CA THR A 286 -24.50 -9.16 11.92
C THR A 286 -25.46 -9.19 10.74
N PRO A 287 -25.72 -10.36 10.13
CA PRO A 287 -26.71 -10.47 9.07
C PRO A 287 -28.08 -9.92 9.50
N GLY A 288 -28.64 -9.03 8.68
CA GLY A 288 -29.94 -8.38 8.94
C GLY A 288 -29.91 -7.15 9.87
N GLU A 289 -28.77 -6.86 10.53
CA GLU A 289 -28.64 -5.71 11.45
C GLU A 289 -27.75 -4.60 10.90
N GLY A 290 -26.98 -4.88 9.83
CA GLY A 290 -26.05 -3.97 9.21
C GLY A 290 -24.59 -4.20 9.59
N SER A 291 -23.73 -3.27 9.21
CA SER A 291 -22.28 -3.36 9.42
C SER A 291 -21.70 -2.07 10.01
N THR A 292 -20.59 -2.21 10.70
CA THR A 292 -19.76 -1.09 11.15
C THR A 292 -18.34 -1.34 10.69
N PHE A 293 -17.85 -0.49 9.80
CA PHE A 293 -16.45 -0.45 9.41
C PHE A 293 -15.75 0.60 10.29
N SER A 294 -14.83 0.15 11.12
CA SER A 294 -14.01 0.99 12.01
C SER A 294 -12.62 1.16 11.40
N VAL A 295 -12.33 2.34 10.87
CA VAL A 295 -11.05 2.71 10.26
C VAL A 295 -10.21 3.42 11.31
N PHE A 296 -9.03 2.86 11.60
CA PHE A 296 -8.07 3.42 12.55
C PHE A 296 -6.95 4.12 11.80
N LEU A 297 -6.87 5.43 11.95
CA LEU A 297 -5.90 6.31 11.29
C LEU A 297 -4.84 6.74 12.30
N PRO A 298 -3.54 6.81 11.96
CA PRO A 298 -2.50 7.29 12.86
C PRO A 298 -2.77 8.73 13.30
N ARG A 299 -2.51 9.02 14.57
CA ARG A 299 -2.69 10.37 15.13
C ARG A 299 -1.36 11.11 15.26
N LYS A 300 -0.26 10.38 15.43
CA LYS A 300 1.14 10.87 15.46
C LYS A 300 2.09 9.80 14.96
#